data_47424d7001f1153e78e632af2c1b365f
#
_entry.id   47424d7001f1153e78e632af2c1b365f
#
_cell.length_a   1.000
_cell.length_b   1.000
_cell.length_c   1.000
_cell.angle_alpha   90.00
_cell.angle_beta   90.00
_cell.angle_gamma   90.00
#
_symmetry.space_group_name_H-M   'P 1'
#
loop_
_entity.id
_entity.type
_entity.pdbx_description
1 polymer ?
#
loop_
_entity_poly.entity_id
_entity_poly.type
_entity_poly.pdbx_seq_one_letter_code
_entity_poly.pdbx_strand_id
1 'polypeptide(L)'
;LNISHPDLWWPYTMGRPDLYDLRLEFVQNRTVTEVNTLRFGIRSITQGRDSDDSFAGLGTGGNFYLQVNGKDFLVRGATYTPDLLYKNDPDRDAAILRYTKDLGLNMLRLESKISSARFVEMADELGIPLMYGRMCCNQWEKWQQWDDEDRRVAQESLRSQIDMLRSHASGFVW
;
A
#
# COMPACT_ATOMS: atom_id res chain seq x y z
N LEU A 1 -4.43 6.32 21.73
CA LEU A 1 -5.72 6.65 21.11
C LEU A 1 -6.64 5.45 21.26
N ASN A 2 -7.87 5.66 21.75
CA ASN A 2 -8.90 4.64 21.80
C ASN A 2 -10.12 5.18 21.03
N ILE A 3 -10.48 4.49 19.95
CA ILE A 3 -11.64 4.84 19.12
C ILE A 3 -12.66 3.71 19.25
N SER A 4 -13.75 4.00 19.93
CA SER A 4 -14.83 3.02 20.13
C SER A 4 -15.69 2.95 18.86
N HIS A 5 -15.93 1.75 18.34
CA HIS A 5 -16.75 1.50 17.14
C HIS A 5 -16.27 2.33 15.92
N PRO A 6 -15.04 2.14 15.48
CA PRO A 6 -14.51 2.94 14.38
C PRO A 6 -15.24 2.64 13.06
N ASP A 7 -15.41 3.68 12.25
CA ASP A 7 -15.69 3.50 10.82
C ASP A 7 -14.46 2.91 10.17
N LEU A 8 -14.63 1.76 9.51
CA LEU A 8 -13.52 1.04 8.90
C LEU A 8 -13.27 1.54 7.49
N TRP A 9 -11.99 1.63 7.13
CA TRP A 9 -11.59 1.84 5.75
C TRP A 9 -11.82 0.57 4.92
N TRP A 10 -12.42 0.72 3.76
CA TRP A 10 -12.69 -0.37 2.83
C TRP A 10 -12.16 -0.06 1.43
N PRO A 11 -11.71 -1.07 0.67
CA PRO A 11 -11.61 -0.95 -0.77
C PRO A 11 -12.94 -0.47 -1.36
N TYR A 12 -12.89 0.42 -2.36
CA TYR A 12 -14.10 1.04 -2.92
C TYR A 12 -15.16 0.04 -3.43
N THR A 13 -14.73 -1.17 -3.79
CA THR A 13 -15.63 -2.27 -4.22
C THR A 13 -16.30 -2.99 -3.06
N MET A 14 -15.91 -2.74 -1.81
CA MET A 14 -16.42 -3.41 -0.62
C MET A 14 -17.14 -2.46 0.35
N GLY A 15 -16.90 -1.17 0.26
CA GLY A 15 -17.48 -0.18 1.16
C GLY A 15 -16.87 1.21 0.98
N ARG A 16 -16.97 2.02 2.03
CA ARG A 16 -16.42 3.38 2.04
C ARG A 16 -14.98 3.38 2.51
N PRO A 17 -14.09 4.15 1.88
CA PRO A 17 -12.71 4.33 2.33
C PRO A 17 -12.63 5.40 3.42
N ASP A 18 -13.24 5.13 4.59
CA ASP A 18 -13.31 6.11 5.68
C ASP A 18 -11.92 6.39 6.27
N LEU A 19 -11.59 7.66 6.37
CA LEU A 19 -10.31 8.15 6.88
C LEU A 19 -10.56 9.09 8.06
N TYR A 20 -9.63 9.05 9.02
CA TYR A 20 -9.61 9.91 10.19
C TYR A 20 -8.51 10.96 10.04
N ASP A 21 -8.79 12.17 10.46
CA ASP A 21 -7.78 13.22 10.59
C ASP A 21 -7.20 13.19 12.01
N LEU A 22 -5.88 13.11 12.09
CA LEU A 22 -5.14 13.21 13.34
C LEU A 22 -4.33 14.49 13.34
N ARG A 23 -4.62 15.37 14.29
CA ARG A 23 -3.86 16.58 14.52
C ARG A 23 -3.01 16.40 15.77
N LEU A 24 -1.71 16.53 15.61
CA LEU A 24 -0.72 16.46 16.68
C LEU A 24 -0.20 17.87 16.95
N GLU A 25 -0.21 18.27 18.22
CA GLU A 25 0.35 19.54 18.66
C GLU A 25 1.52 19.30 19.60
N PHE A 26 2.65 19.90 19.31
CA PHE A 26 3.78 19.95 20.23
C PHE A 26 3.67 21.23 21.06
N VAL A 27 3.61 21.06 22.39
CA VAL A 27 3.42 22.19 23.31
C VAL A 27 4.64 22.34 24.17
N GLN A 28 5.27 23.52 24.12
CA GLN A 28 6.37 23.91 24.99
C GLN A 28 5.98 25.18 25.78
N ASN A 29 6.13 25.16 27.08
CA ASN A 29 5.79 26.30 27.97
C ASN A 29 4.35 26.83 27.73
N ARG A 30 3.37 25.95 27.53
CA ARG A 30 1.96 26.24 27.20
C ARG A 30 1.74 26.94 25.86
N THR A 31 2.74 26.94 24.99
CA THR A 31 2.63 27.47 23.63
C THR A 31 2.77 26.34 22.64
N VAL A 32 1.87 26.27 21.66
CA VAL A 32 1.97 25.32 20.54
C VAL A 32 3.14 25.76 19.67
N THR A 33 4.17 24.91 19.57
CA THR A 33 5.38 25.18 18.79
C THR A 33 5.37 24.54 17.43
N GLU A 34 4.62 23.45 17.27
CA GLU A 34 4.49 22.72 16.02
C GLU A 34 3.13 22.03 15.95
N VAL A 35 2.57 21.97 14.75
CA VAL A 35 1.33 21.25 14.46
C VAL A 35 1.57 20.34 13.26
N ASN A 36 1.31 19.05 13.44
CA ASN A 36 1.29 18.07 12.37
C ASN A 36 -0.11 17.52 12.18
N THR A 37 -0.54 17.43 10.92
CA THR A 37 -1.82 16.82 10.55
C THR A 37 -1.55 15.66 9.61
N LEU A 38 -2.14 14.51 9.91
CA LEU A 38 -2.06 13.32 9.06
C LEU A 38 -3.42 12.64 8.99
N ARG A 39 -3.63 11.87 7.95
CA ARG A 39 -4.85 11.05 7.76
C ARG A 39 -4.50 9.58 7.83
N PHE A 40 -5.38 8.78 8.39
CA PHE A 40 -5.21 7.34 8.46
C PHE A 40 -6.55 6.62 8.37
N GLY A 41 -6.53 5.40 7.87
CA GLY A 41 -7.70 4.52 7.85
C GLY A 41 -7.52 3.34 8.81
N ILE A 42 -8.61 2.91 9.43
CA ILE A 42 -8.60 1.75 10.33
C ILE A 42 -9.09 0.54 9.55
N ARG A 43 -8.26 -0.46 9.44
CA ARG A 43 -8.57 -1.71 8.75
C ARG A 43 -7.75 -2.87 9.28
N SER A 44 -8.20 -4.10 9.01
CA SER A 44 -7.38 -5.30 9.13
C SER A 44 -7.18 -5.94 7.75
N ILE A 45 -6.01 -6.51 7.51
CA ILE A 45 -5.72 -7.34 6.35
C ILE A 45 -5.20 -8.67 6.85
N THR A 46 -5.83 -9.73 6.39
CA THR A 46 -5.41 -11.10 6.66
C THR A 46 -5.09 -11.78 5.34
N GLN A 47 -4.00 -12.51 5.32
CA GLN A 47 -3.59 -13.32 4.16
C GLN A 47 -3.27 -14.72 4.63
N GLY A 48 -3.47 -15.68 3.75
CA GLY A 48 -3.16 -17.07 4.03
C GLY A 48 -3.22 -17.93 2.79
N ARG A 49 -3.04 -19.23 3.03
CA ARG A 49 -3.28 -20.26 2.03
C ARG A 49 -4.29 -21.24 2.61
N ASP A 50 -5.27 -21.61 1.82
CA ASP A 50 -6.13 -22.72 2.20
C ASP A 50 -5.47 -24.08 1.89
N SER A 51 -6.06 -25.15 2.39
CA SER A 51 -5.56 -26.51 2.19
C SER A 51 -6.12 -27.18 0.92
N ASP A 52 -6.84 -26.41 0.09
CA ASP A 52 -7.49 -26.98 -1.09
C ASP A 52 -6.51 -27.05 -2.26
N ASP A 53 -6.04 -28.26 -2.55
CA ASP A 53 -5.19 -28.60 -3.69
C ASP A 53 -5.96 -28.67 -5.03
N SER A 54 -7.19 -28.18 -5.10
CA SER A 54 -8.03 -28.30 -6.30
C SER A 54 -7.47 -27.58 -7.55
N PHE A 55 -6.44 -26.76 -7.39
CA PHE A 55 -5.65 -26.16 -8.47
C PHE A 55 -4.25 -26.82 -8.59
N ALA A 56 -4.20 -28.12 -8.60
CA ALA A 56 -2.99 -28.97 -8.62
C ALA A 56 -2.11 -28.84 -9.89
N GLY A 57 -2.03 -27.67 -10.51
CA GLY A 57 -1.16 -27.38 -11.66
C GLY A 57 0.00 -26.45 -11.38
N LEU A 58 0.04 -25.74 -10.25
CA LEU A 58 0.98 -24.64 -9.98
C LEU A 58 1.79 -24.76 -8.68
N GLY A 59 1.87 -25.95 -8.10
CA GLY A 59 2.74 -26.20 -6.94
C GLY A 59 2.00 -26.45 -5.63
N THR A 60 2.62 -27.21 -4.80
CA THR A 60 2.16 -27.68 -3.48
C THR A 60 1.94 -26.51 -2.52
N GLY A 61 0.70 -26.14 -2.19
CA GLY A 61 0.52 -25.21 -1.09
C GLY A 61 -0.79 -24.44 -0.98
N GLY A 62 -1.88 -24.90 -1.60
CA GLY A 62 -3.21 -24.29 -1.48
C GLY A 62 -3.36 -22.93 -2.19
N ASN A 63 -4.60 -22.46 -2.29
CA ASN A 63 -4.91 -21.18 -2.91
C ASN A 63 -4.57 -20.02 -1.95
N PHE A 64 -3.97 -18.97 -2.49
CA PHE A 64 -3.72 -17.74 -1.74
C PHE A 64 -5.05 -16.96 -1.59
N TYR A 65 -5.34 -16.51 -0.39
CA TYR A 65 -6.48 -15.64 -0.14
C TYR A 65 -6.08 -14.36 0.58
N LEU A 66 -6.86 -13.31 0.35
CA LEU A 66 -6.81 -12.05 1.08
C LEU A 66 -8.18 -11.76 1.70
N GLN A 67 -8.16 -11.23 2.92
CA GLN A 67 -9.35 -10.70 3.56
C GLN A 67 -9.12 -9.27 4.03
N VAL A 68 -10.13 -8.44 3.89
CA VAL A 68 -10.17 -7.08 4.43
C VAL A 68 -11.28 -7.00 5.46
N ASN A 69 -10.93 -6.61 6.68
CA ASN A 69 -11.87 -6.54 7.80
C ASN A 69 -12.69 -7.83 7.97
N GLY A 70 -12.03 -8.99 7.78
CA GLY A 70 -12.65 -10.33 7.89
C GLY A 70 -13.53 -10.75 6.72
N LYS A 71 -13.55 -10.00 5.60
CA LYS A 71 -14.29 -10.37 4.39
C LYS A 71 -13.33 -10.68 3.25
N ASP A 72 -13.66 -11.72 2.48
CA ASP A 72 -12.85 -12.14 1.34
C ASP A 72 -12.72 -11.03 0.30
N PHE A 73 -11.50 -10.84 -0.16
CA PHE A 73 -11.12 -9.85 -1.16
C PHE A 73 -10.51 -10.53 -2.38
N LEU A 74 -11.30 -10.64 -3.45
CA LEU A 74 -10.82 -11.14 -4.73
C LEU A 74 -10.08 -10.02 -5.47
N VAL A 75 -8.77 -10.18 -5.66
CA VAL A 75 -7.94 -9.23 -6.39
C VAL A 75 -8.27 -9.23 -7.89
N ARG A 76 -8.66 -8.09 -8.40
CA ARG A 76 -8.78 -7.77 -9.83
C ARG A 76 -7.93 -6.54 -10.08
N GLY A 77 -6.66 -6.75 -10.30
CA GLY A 77 -5.68 -5.68 -10.36
C GLY A 77 -4.93 -5.62 -11.67
N ALA A 78 -4.17 -4.56 -11.84
CA ALA A 78 -3.23 -4.37 -12.92
C ALA A 78 -1.90 -3.84 -12.37
N THR A 79 -0.86 -4.02 -13.17
CA THR A 79 0.44 -3.40 -12.91
C THR A 79 0.45 -1.98 -13.45
N TYR A 80 0.93 -1.05 -12.63
CA TYR A 80 1.17 0.33 -12.99
C TYR A 80 2.65 0.66 -12.80
N THR A 81 3.28 1.14 -13.85
CA THR A 81 4.65 1.63 -13.80
C THR A 81 4.62 3.16 -13.65
N PRO A 82 5.08 3.70 -12.52
CA PRO A 82 5.23 5.15 -12.37
C PRO A 82 6.18 5.73 -13.44
N ASP A 83 6.12 7.05 -13.62
CA ASP A 83 6.95 7.75 -14.60
C ASP A 83 8.44 7.40 -14.43
N LEU A 84 9.09 7.02 -15.54
CA LEU A 84 10.49 6.55 -15.54
C LEU A 84 11.47 7.62 -15.08
N LEU A 85 11.15 8.89 -15.30
CA LEU A 85 11.98 10.02 -14.89
C LEU A 85 11.52 10.62 -13.55
N TYR A 86 10.62 9.93 -12.83
CA TYR A 86 10.03 10.40 -11.57
C TYR A 86 9.39 11.79 -11.64
N LYS A 87 8.85 12.14 -12.80
CA LYS A 87 8.08 13.36 -12.90
C LYS A 87 6.87 13.28 -11.95
N ASN A 88 6.85 14.16 -10.99
CA ASN A 88 5.70 14.31 -10.10
C ASN A 88 4.61 15.10 -10.83
N ASP A 89 3.52 14.43 -11.15
CA ASP A 89 2.37 14.98 -11.87
C ASP A 89 1.08 14.53 -11.17
N PRO A 90 0.61 15.30 -10.17
CA PRO A 90 -0.57 14.92 -9.39
C PRO A 90 -1.86 14.77 -10.21
N ASP A 91 -2.00 15.51 -11.30
CA ASP A 91 -3.17 15.40 -12.18
C ASP A 91 -3.17 14.09 -12.96
N ARG A 92 -2.01 13.68 -13.46
CA ARG A 92 -1.82 12.38 -14.08
C ARG A 92 -2.07 11.26 -13.07
N ASP A 93 -1.51 11.37 -11.87
CA ASP A 93 -1.68 10.38 -10.80
C ASP A 93 -3.18 10.22 -10.45
N ALA A 94 -3.90 11.32 -10.30
CA ALA A 94 -5.34 11.31 -10.07
C ALA A 94 -6.11 10.68 -11.24
N ALA A 95 -5.72 10.96 -12.48
CA ALA A 95 -6.35 10.38 -13.67
C ALA A 95 -6.14 8.86 -13.72
N ILE A 96 -4.93 8.36 -13.41
CA ILE A 96 -4.63 6.93 -13.36
C ILE A 96 -5.49 6.22 -12.31
N LEU A 97 -5.61 6.77 -11.11
CA LEU A 97 -6.42 6.18 -10.06
C LEU A 97 -7.91 6.16 -10.42
N ARG A 98 -8.44 7.23 -11.04
CA ARG A 98 -9.82 7.23 -11.53
C ARG A 98 -10.02 6.20 -12.63
N TYR A 99 -9.11 6.15 -13.60
CA TYR A 99 -9.15 5.16 -14.68
C TYR A 99 -9.11 3.72 -14.17
N THR A 100 -8.36 3.46 -13.10
CA THR A 100 -8.36 2.17 -12.41
C THR A 100 -9.76 1.77 -11.95
N LYS A 101 -10.51 2.70 -11.37
CA LYS A 101 -11.89 2.46 -10.96
C LYS A 101 -12.84 2.29 -12.15
N ASP A 102 -12.67 3.10 -13.18
CA ASP A 102 -13.51 3.04 -14.40
C ASP A 102 -13.34 1.69 -15.13
N LEU A 103 -12.16 1.08 -15.07
CA LEU A 103 -11.91 -0.26 -15.54
C LEU A 103 -12.45 -1.38 -14.63
N GLY A 104 -13.02 -1.04 -13.47
CA GLY A 104 -13.47 -2.01 -12.47
C GLY A 104 -12.35 -2.76 -11.77
N LEU A 105 -11.12 -2.23 -11.81
CA LEU A 105 -9.98 -2.79 -11.11
C LEU A 105 -10.00 -2.35 -9.64
N ASN A 106 -9.72 -3.27 -8.74
CA ASN A 106 -9.78 -3.03 -7.30
C ASN A 106 -8.42 -3.04 -6.59
N MET A 107 -7.33 -3.14 -7.33
CA MET A 107 -5.95 -3.07 -6.81
C MET A 107 -4.99 -2.63 -7.90
N LEU A 108 -3.96 -1.90 -7.53
CA LEU A 108 -2.80 -1.63 -8.39
C LEU A 108 -1.53 -2.20 -7.79
N ARG A 109 -0.74 -2.89 -8.62
CA ARG A 109 0.64 -3.24 -8.31
C ARG A 109 1.56 -2.17 -8.88
N LEU A 110 2.27 -1.49 -7.99
CA LEU A 110 3.30 -0.52 -8.39
C LEU A 110 4.54 -1.28 -8.86
N GLU A 111 4.84 -1.20 -10.15
CA GLU A 111 5.98 -1.92 -10.72
C GLU A 111 7.28 -1.16 -10.48
N SER A 112 8.26 -1.87 -9.93
CA SER A 112 9.66 -1.41 -9.77
C SER A 112 9.89 -0.20 -8.88
N LYS A 113 8.89 0.60 -8.57
CA LYS A 113 9.05 1.89 -7.91
C LYS A 113 7.88 2.20 -7.01
N ILE A 114 8.15 2.90 -5.92
CA ILE A 114 7.12 3.54 -5.11
C ILE A 114 6.72 4.83 -5.82
N SER A 115 5.44 5.09 -5.91
CA SER A 115 4.90 6.33 -6.45
C SER A 115 5.07 7.50 -5.46
N SER A 116 4.65 8.70 -5.85
CA SER A 116 4.70 9.87 -4.97
C SER A 116 3.87 9.67 -3.70
N ALA A 117 4.20 10.36 -2.62
CA ALA A 117 3.39 10.35 -1.40
C ALA A 117 1.93 10.75 -1.72
N ARG A 118 1.73 11.75 -2.57
CA ARG A 118 0.39 12.18 -2.99
C ARG A 118 -0.39 11.08 -3.71
N PHE A 119 0.27 10.26 -4.53
CA PHE A 119 -0.38 9.12 -5.16
C PHE A 119 -0.94 8.14 -4.13
N VAL A 120 -0.15 7.84 -3.10
CA VAL A 120 -0.55 6.91 -2.02
C VAL A 120 -1.69 7.50 -1.20
N GLU A 121 -1.63 8.79 -0.86
CA GLU A 121 -2.73 9.51 -0.19
C GLU A 121 -4.03 9.46 -1.01
N MET A 122 -3.94 9.71 -2.32
CA MET A 122 -5.11 9.62 -3.20
C MET A 122 -5.65 8.19 -3.30
N ALA A 123 -4.79 7.18 -3.25
CA ALA A 123 -5.22 5.79 -3.19
C ALA A 123 -5.98 5.48 -1.89
N ASP A 124 -5.52 6.02 -0.74
CA ASP A 124 -6.25 5.96 0.53
C ASP A 124 -7.63 6.61 0.41
N GLU A 125 -7.69 7.82 -0.16
CA GLU A 125 -8.94 8.59 -0.34
C GLU A 125 -9.93 7.89 -1.27
N LEU A 126 -9.44 7.26 -2.32
CA LEU A 126 -10.26 6.60 -3.35
C LEU A 126 -10.60 5.14 -3.03
N GLY A 127 -10.02 4.59 -1.98
CA GLY A 127 -10.22 3.19 -1.60
C GLY A 127 -9.60 2.20 -2.59
N ILE A 128 -8.40 2.51 -3.12
CA ILE A 128 -7.69 1.65 -4.05
C ILE A 128 -6.50 0.99 -3.34
N PRO A 129 -6.59 -0.30 -3.00
CA PRO A 129 -5.47 -1.06 -2.49
C PRO A 129 -4.25 -1.03 -3.40
N LEU A 130 -3.08 -0.93 -2.79
CA LEU A 130 -1.80 -0.93 -3.45
C LEU A 130 -0.96 -2.13 -3.03
N MET A 131 -0.38 -2.80 -4.01
CA MET A 131 0.74 -3.72 -3.83
C MET A 131 2.01 -2.97 -4.16
N TYR A 132 2.84 -2.74 -3.15
CA TYR A 132 4.08 -2.00 -3.36
C TYR A 132 5.12 -2.88 -4.04
N GLY A 133 5.64 -2.38 -5.15
CA GLY A 133 6.76 -3.00 -5.84
C GLY A 133 8.09 -2.55 -5.27
N ARG A 134 9.08 -3.45 -5.30
CA ARG A 134 10.47 -3.08 -5.05
C ARG A 134 11.14 -2.68 -6.36
N MET A 135 12.25 -1.96 -6.28
CA MET A 135 13.09 -1.73 -7.44
C MET A 135 13.47 -3.07 -8.06
N CYS A 136 13.12 -3.27 -9.31
CA CYS A 136 13.45 -4.48 -10.05
C CYS A 136 14.44 -4.21 -11.18
N CYS A 137 14.88 -5.31 -11.78
CA CYS A 137 15.57 -5.35 -13.07
C CYS A 137 17.00 -4.78 -13.05
N ASN A 138 17.58 -4.66 -11.86
CA ASN A 138 18.96 -4.25 -11.66
C ASN A 138 19.67 -5.29 -10.77
N GLN A 139 20.20 -4.82 -9.65
CA GLN A 139 20.96 -5.63 -8.70
C GLN A 139 20.10 -6.71 -8.01
N TRP A 140 18.78 -6.55 -7.96
CA TRP A 140 17.87 -7.52 -7.35
C TRP A 140 17.90 -8.88 -8.05
N GLU A 141 18.00 -8.92 -9.36
CA GLU A 141 18.07 -10.16 -10.13
C GLU A 141 19.40 -10.90 -9.93
N LYS A 142 20.39 -10.20 -9.41
CA LYS A 142 21.73 -10.72 -9.11
C LYS A 142 21.99 -10.88 -7.63
N TRP A 143 20.96 -11.17 -6.83
CA TRP A 143 21.04 -11.27 -5.37
C TRP A 143 22.11 -12.29 -4.88
N GLN A 144 22.45 -13.29 -5.68
CA GLN A 144 23.53 -14.24 -5.37
C GLN A 144 24.91 -13.59 -5.41
N GLN A 145 25.07 -12.43 -6.06
CA GLN A 145 26.31 -11.69 -6.13
C GLN A 145 26.40 -10.59 -5.06
N TRP A 146 25.36 -10.46 -4.22
CA TRP A 146 25.33 -9.43 -3.18
C TRP A 146 26.37 -9.72 -2.11
N ASP A 147 27.14 -8.69 -1.78
CA ASP A 147 27.98 -8.66 -0.61
C ASP A 147 27.21 -8.16 0.64
N ASP A 148 27.91 -7.97 1.75
CA ASP A 148 27.29 -7.53 2.99
C ASP A 148 26.81 -6.07 2.92
N GLU A 149 27.48 -5.23 2.13
CA GLU A 149 27.05 -3.85 1.91
C GLU A 149 25.77 -3.79 1.08
N ASP A 150 25.64 -4.57 0.01
CA ASP A 150 24.42 -4.68 -0.77
C ASP A 150 23.23 -5.10 0.10
N ARG A 151 23.44 -6.11 0.99
CA ARG A 151 22.42 -6.57 1.92
C ARG A 151 22.01 -5.48 2.91
N ARG A 152 22.99 -4.74 3.46
CA ARG A 152 22.75 -3.64 4.38
C ARG A 152 21.91 -2.54 3.72
N VAL A 153 22.32 -2.09 2.53
CA VAL A 153 21.60 -1.07 1.76
C VAL A 153 20.18 -1.51 1.44
N ALA A 154 19.99 -2.77 1.04
CA ALA A 154 18.67 -3.32 0.76
C ALA A 154 17.76 -3.31 1.99
N GLN A 155 18.28 -3.73 3.15
CA GLN A 155 17.53 -3.73 4.41
C GLN A 155 17.16 -2.32 4.88
N GLU A 156 18.08 -1.38 4.84
CA GLU A 156 17.85 0.01 5.23
C GLU A 156 16.83 0.70 4.30
N SER A 157 16.97 0.46 3.00
CA SER A 157 16.03 0.97 2.00
C SER A 157 14.62 0.44 2.24
N LEU A 158 14.48 -0.88 2.48
CA LEU A 158 13.19 -1.49 2.78
C LEU A 158 12.60 -0.93 4.08
N ARG A 159 13.40 -0.80 5.13
CA ARG A 159 12.96 -0.23 6.41
C ARG A 159 12.42 1.18 6.22
N SER A 160 13.17 2.03 5.52
CA SER A 160 12.75 3.40 5.21
C SER A 160 11.43 3.44 4.44
N GLN A 161 11.26 2.56 3.45
CA GLN A 161 10.01 2.45 2.69
C GLN A 161 8.84 2.00 3.56
N ILE A 162 9.03 1.00 4.40
CA ILE A 162 8.01 0.54 5.33
C ILE A 162 7.60 1.66 6.30
N ASP A 163 8.56 2.37 6.86
CA ASP A 163 8.28 3.47 7.80
C ASP A 163 7.48 4.59 7.14
N MET A 164 7.74 4.88 5.88
CA MET A 164 7.00 5.88 5.11
C MET A 164 5.58 5.44 4.77
N LEU A 165 5.39 4.16 4.46
CA LEU A 165 4.15 3.67 3.83
C LEU A 165 3.21 2.91 4.78
N ARG A 166 3.68 2.44 5.92
CA ARG A 166 2.92 1.59 6.85
C ARG A 166 1.66 2.25 7.45
N SER A 167 1.60 3.58 7.46
CA SER A 167 0.46 4.33 7.96
C SER A 167 -0.67 4.49 6.94
N HIS A 168 -0.43 4.15 5.67
CA HIS A 168 -1.41 4.28 4.60
C HIS A 168 -2.37 3.10 4.58
N ALA A 169 -3.67 3.40 4.53
CA ALA A 169 -4.72 2.39 4.54
C ALA A 169 -4.73 1.55 3.26
N SER A 170 -4.35 2.13 2.12
CA SER A 170 -4.25 1.45 0.83
C SER A 170 -3.11 0.45 0.72
N GLY A 171 -2.10 0.51 1.57
CA GLY A 171 -0.97 -0.43 1.54
C GLY A 171 -1.37 -1.84 1.95
N PHE A 172 -1.42 -2.80 1.01
CA PHE A 172 -1.88 -4.16 1.26
C PHE A 172 -0.76 -5.19 1.26
N VAL A 173 0.15 -5.09 0.31
CA VAL A 173 1.20 -6.09 0.10
C VAL A 173 2.52 -5.40 -0.20
N TRP A 174 3.61 -6.00 0.29
CA TRP A 174 4.99 -5.55 0.10
C TRP A 174 5.78 -6.53 -0.77
#